data_643d9a7a7e0ca5eedaf261002d63aaf1
#
_entry.id   643d9a7a7e0ca5eedaf261002d63aaf1
#
_cell.length_a   1.000
_cell.length_b   1.000
_cell.length_c   1.000
_cell.angle_alpha   90.00
_cell.angle_beta   90.00
_cell.angle_gamma   90.00
#
_symmetry.space_group_name_H-M   'P 1'
#
loop_
_entity.id
_entity.type
_entity.pdbx_description
1 polymer ?
#
loop_
_entity_poly.entity_id
_entity_poly.type
_entity_poly.pdbx_seq_one_letter_code
_entity_poly.pdbx_strand_id
1 'polypeptide(L)'
;PRWILKKVINEAKDMGYIFEVGPECEFFLFHTDDNGLPTTLSHEKAGYFDLGPTDLGENVRRDMVLTLEDMGFEIEASHHEVAPAQHEIDFRYDEALKTADNIMTFKLTVKTIAKRHGLHATFMPKPKYGINGSGMHVNMSLATEDGKNIFADDIDKLGLSEDAYHFIAGVMKHAKGMTAITNPLVNSYKRLVPGYEAPVYIAWSSTNRSPLIRIPASRGNGTRVELRNPDPSANPYLVLATCLAAGLDGIKNKLEVPASVDCNIFEMTEEERKAAGIEILPDNLYDAIKYLNEDKFICGVLGEHITTKYTEAKLKEWDDYKTQVTQWELDEYLYKF
;
A
#
# COMPACT_ATOMS: atom_id res chain seq x y z
N PRO A 1 -17.30 -5.50 -0.31
CA PRO A 1 -16.04 -5.14 0.38
C PRO A 1 -16.29 -4.43 1.71
N ARG A 2 -17.03 -3.31 1.73
CA ARG A 2 -17.28 -2.51 2.94
C ARG A 2 -17.86 -3.32 4.12
N TRP A 3 -18.73 -4.29 3.86
CA TRP A 3 -19.31 -5.17 4.88
C TRP A 3 -18.26 -6.10 5.51
N ILE A 4 -17.28 -6.58 4.71
CA ILE A 4 -16.17 -7.41 5.22
C ILE A 4 -15.35 -6.62 6.24
N LEU A 5 -14.97 -5.36 5.91
CA LEU A 5 -14.27 -4.51 6.85
C LEU A 5 -15.06 -4.30 8.13
N LYS A 6 -16.37 -4.02 8.04
CA LYS A 6 -17.24 -3.89 9.23
C LYS A 6 -17.25 -5.15 10.09
N LYS A 7 -17.27 -6.34 9.48
CA LYS A 7 -17.22 -7.61 10.21
C LYS A 7 -15.94 -7.71 11.04
N VAL A 8 -14.78 -7.46 10.42
CA VAL A 8 -13.48 -7.55 11.11
C VAL A 8 -13.31 -6.45 12.17
N ILE A 9 -13.83 -5.23 11.92
CA ILE A 9 -13.85 -4.15 12.92
C ILE A 9 -14.67 -4.60 14.15
N ASN A 10 -15.80 -5.28 13.97
CA ASN A 10 -16.58 -5.78 15.10
C ASN A 10 -15.79 -6.85 15.88
N GLU A 11 -15.05 -7.73 15.21
CA GLU A 11 -14.16 -8.69 15.89
C GLU A 11 -13.07 -7.98 16.73
N ALA A 12 -12.52 -6.87 16.24
CA ALA A 12 -11.59 -6.05 17.00
C ALA A 12 -12.27 -5.39 18.21
N LYS A 13 -13.49 -4.85 18.03
CA LYS A 13 -14.29 -4.25 19.12
C LYS A 13 -14.64 -5.26 20.21
N ASP A 14 -14.97 -6.48 19.84
CA ASP A 14 -15.22 -7.56 20.81
C ASP A 14 -13.97 -7.92 21.65
N MET A 15 -12.77 -7.57 21.14
CA MET A 15 -11.51 -7.67 21.87
C MET A 15 -11.15 -6.37 22.64
N GLY A 16 -11.96 -5.33 22.58
CA GLY A 16 -11.74 -4.04 23.20
C GLY A 16 -10.86 -3.08 22.37
N TYR A 17 -10.72 -3.31 21.06
CA TYR A 17 -9.85 -2.55 20.17
C TYR A 17 -10.60 -1.70 19.16
N ILE A 18 -10.17 -0.48 18.96
CA ILE A 18 -10.53 0.40 17.85
C ILE A 18 -9.36 0.38 16.86
N PHE A 19 -9.63 0.10 15.60
CA PHE A 19 -8.63 0.10 14.54
C PHE A 19 -8.56 1.47 13.87
N GLU A 20 -7.42 2.13 14.00
CA GLU A 20 -7.11 3.43 13.43
C GLU A 20 -6.14 3.28 12.26
N VAL A 21 -6.38 4.04 11.19
CA VAL A 21 -5.60 3.94 9.95
C VAL A 21 -5.33 5.31 9.36
N GLY A 22 -4.05 5.58 9.02
CA GLY A 22 -3.60 6.72 8.21
C GLY A 22 -3.02 6.22 6.89
N PRO A 23 -3.65 6.49 5.75
CA PRO A 23 -3.14 6.10 4.45
C PRO A 23 -2.24 7.18 3.87
N GLU A 24 -1.19 6.78 3.15
CA GLU A 24 -0.39 7.61 2.26
C GLU A 24 -0.69 7.15 0.83
N CYS A 25 -1.36 7.96 0.02
CA CYS A 25 -1.90 7.51 -1.27
C CYS A 25 -1.31 8.33 -2.43
N GLU A 26 -0.28 7.77 -3.05
CA GLU A 26 0.44 8.38 -4.16
C GLU A 26 -0.33 8.28 -5.48
N PHE A 27 -0.10 9.24 -6.38
CA PHE A 27 -0.70 9.28 -7.71
C PHE A 27 0.18 10.04 -8.70
N PHE A 28 -0.09 9.84 -10.01
CA PHE A 28 0.56 10.58 -11.08
C PHE A 28 -0.40 11.55 -11.76
N LEU A 29 0.15 12.69 -12.21
CA LEU A 29 -0.53 13.68 -13.04
C LEU A 29 0.13 13.73 -14.41
N PHE A 30 -0.58 13.31 -15.45
CA PHE A 30 -0.11 13.33 -16.84
C PHE A 30 -0.94 14.25 -17.71
N HIS A 31 -0.35 14.67 -18.83
CA HIS A 31 -1.09 15.35 -19.90
C HIS A 31 -2.08 14.40 -20.58
N THR A 32 -3.14 14.99 -21.11
CA THR A 32 -3.99 14.33 -22.10
C THR A 32 -3.50 14.68 -23.51
N ASP A 33 -3.84 13.84 -24.49
CA ASP A 33 -3.64 14.17 -25.91
C ASP A 33 -4.67 15.18 -26.41
N ASP A 34 -4.58 15.56 -27.69
CA ASP A 34 -5.49 16.52 -28.33
C ASP A 34 -6.96 16.03 -28.36
N ASN A 35 -7.20 14.75 -28.15
CA ASN A 35 -8.54 14.15 -28.05
C ASN A 35 -9.01 14.02 -26.60
N GLY A 36 -8.21 14.46 -25.62
CA GLY A 36 -8.49 14.33 -24.19
C GLY A 36 -8.23 12.92 -23.63
N LEU A 37 -7.53 12.06 -24.37
CA LEU A 37 -7.18 10.72 -23.89
C LEU A 37 -5.95 10.77 -22.96
N PRO A 38 -5.86 9.88 -21.95
CA PRO A 38 -4.73 9.81 -21.06
C PRO A 38 -3.42 9.48 -21.78
N THR A 39 -2.34 10.16 -21.39
CA THR A 39 -0.97 9.81 -21.82
C THR A 39 -0.09 9.54 -20.61
N THR A 40 1.17 9.19 -20.83
CA THR A 40 2.23 9.13 -19.81
C THR A 40 3.22 10.29 -19.97
N LEU A 41 2.80 11.37 -20.63
CA LEU A 41 3.63 12.55 -20.87
C LEU A 41 3.52 13.52 -19.70
N SER A 42 4.67 14.02 -19.25
CA SER A 42 4.79 15.14 -18.35
C SER A 42 5.93 16.02 -18.83
N HIS A 43 5.82 17.31 -18.63
CA HIS A 43 6.89 18.28 -18.93
C HIS A 43 7.69 18.67 -17.70
N GLU A 44 7.32 18.19 -16.51
CA GLU A 44 8.08 18.43 -15.30
C GLU A 44 9.17 17.36 -15.10
N LYS A 45 10.17 17.73 -14.30
CA LYS A 45 11.29 16.89 -13.88
C LYS A 45 11.57 17.02 -12.38
N ALA A 46 10.58 17.44 -11.62
CA ALA A 46 10.67 17.55 -10.17
C ALA A 46 10.91 16.18 -9.52
N GLY A 47 11.47 16.19 -8.34
CA GLY A 47 11.73 15.04 -7.48
C GLY A 47 11.17 15.26 -6.08
N TYR A 48 11.58 14.42 -5.15
CA TYR A 48 11.05 14.35 -3.79
C TYR A 48 11.16 15.69 -3.05
N PHE A 49 10.01 16.24 -2.64
CA PHE A 49 9.88 17.53 -1.96
C PHE A 49 10.37 18.76 -2.75
N ASP A 50 10.53 18.66 -4.06
CA ASP A 50 10.76 19.83 -4.89
C ASP A 50 9.55 20.80 -4.81
N LEU A 51 9.87 22.09 -4.93
CA LEU A 51 8.91 23.20 -4.88
C LEU A 51 8.84 23.90 -6.24
N GLY A 52 7.86 24.80 -6.40
CA GLY A 52 7.83 25.68 -7.55
C GLY A 52 9.12 26.55 -7.68
N PRO A 53 9.63 26.80 -8.88
CA PRO A 53 8.97 26.53 -10.17
C PRO A 53 9.24 25.15 -10.77
N THR A 54 9.94 24.25 -10.08
CA THR A 54 10.27 22.91 -10.60
C THR A 54 9.08 21.98 -10.57
N ASP A 55 8.32 22.02 -9.46
CA ASP A 55 7.06 21.30 -9.30
C ASP A 55 5.92 22.03 -10.03
N LEU A 56 5.53 21.53 -11.18
CA LEU A 56 4.43 22.11 -11.98
C LEU A 56 3.06 21.61 -11.57
N GLY A 57 3.00 20.60 -10.71
CA GLY A 57 1.75 20.06 -10.12
C GLY A 57 1.25 20.79 -8.88
N GLU A 58 2.04 21.71 -8.31
CA GLU A 58 1.74 22.41 -7.05
C GLU A 58 0.35 23.07 -7.05
N ASN A 59 0.01 23.81 -8.11
CA ASN A 59 -1.29 24.50 -8.21
C ASN A 59 -2.46 23.52 -8.25
N VAL A 60 -2.30 22.40 -8.95
CA VAL A 60 -3.34 21.36 -9.04
C VAL A 60 -3.51 20.67 -7.69
N ARG A 61 -2.40 20.31 -7.01
CA ARG A 61 -2.46 19.75 -5.66
C ARG A 61 -3.11 20.72 -4.67
N ARG A 62 -2.78 22.02 -4.73
CA ARG A 62 -3.42 23.04 -3.88
C ARG A 62 -4.93 23.04 -4.06
N ASP A 63 -5.44 23.00 -5.28
CA ASP A 63 -6.88 22.98 -5.53
C ASP A 63 -7.53 21.66 -5.04
N MET A 64 -6.78 20.53 -5.12
CA MET A 64 -7.20 19.26 -4.52
C MET A 64 -7.30 19.38 -3.00
N VAL A 65 -6.26 19.90 -2.36
CA VAL A 65 -6.21 20.12 -0.89
C VAL A 65 -7.38 20.98 -0.43
N LEU A 66 -7.55 22.16 -1.00
CA LEU A 66 -8.64 23.07 -0.63
C LEU A 66 -10.03 22.42 -0.81
N THR A 67 -10.22 21.65 -1.90
CA THR A 67 -11.48 20.94 -2.12
C THR A 67 -11.71 19.85 -1.07
N LEU A 68 -10.67 19.10 -0.71
CA LEU A 68 -10.75 18.07 0.33
C LEU A 68 -11.03 18.67 1.71
N GLU A 69 -10.37 19.78 2.05
CA GLU A 69 -10.64 20.52 3.31
C GLU A 69 -12.08 21.01 3.36
N ASP A 70 -12.63 21.56 2.27
CA ASP A 70 -14.04 21.96 2.17
C ASP A 70 -15.01 20.76 2.32
N MET A 71 -14.56 19.55 2.00
CA MET A 71 -15.29 18.30 2.22
C MET A 71 -15.09 17.71 3.63
N GLY A 72 -14.32 18.38 4.50
CA GLY A 72 -14.10 18.00 5.89
C GLY A 72 -12.90 17.05 6.12
N PHE A 73 -11.99 16.95 5.16
CA PHE A 73 -10.71 16.27 5.38
C PHE A 73 -9.78 17.18 6.19
N GLU A 74 -9.00 16.59 7.08
CA GLU A 74 -7.89 17.24 7.77
C GLU A 74 -6.60 16.83 7.03
N ILE A 75 -6.05 17.74 6.22
CA ILE A 75 -4.86 17.49 5.43
C ILE A 75 -3.60 17.69 6.27
N GLU A 76 -2.69 16.73 6.26
CA GLU A 76 -1.43 16.75 7.01
C GLU A 76 -0.23 17.09 6.14
N ALA A 77 -0.19 16.59 4.90
CA ALA A 77 0.89 16.87 3.96
C ALA A 77 0.40 16.90 2.50
N SER A 78 1.12 17.65 1.67
CA SER A 78 0.93 17.68 0.21
C SER A 78 2.27 18.02 -0.43
N HIS A 79 2.87 17.09 -1.15
CA HIS A 79 4.20 17.25 -1.73
C HIS A 79 4.37 16.53 -3.07
N HIS A 80 5.44 16.89 -3.77
CA HIS A 80 5.92 16.15 -4.94
C HIS A 80 6.67 14.90 -4.49
N GLU A 81 6.44 13.78 -5.16
CA GLU A 81 7.09 12.51 -4.90
C GLU A 81 8.38 12.31 -5.72
N VAL A 82 9.03 11.14 -5.56
CA VAL A 82 10.35 10.85 -6.15
C VAL A 82 10.32 10.86 -7.68
N ALA A 83 9.29 10.28 -8.28
CA ALA A 83 9.20 10.20 -9.74
C ALA A 83 8.64 11.50 -10.35
N PRO A 84 9.12 11.92 -11.54
CA PRO A 84 8.50 13.01 -12.27
C PRO A 84 7.00 12.80 -12.45
N ALA A 85 6.21 13.84 -12.19
CA ALA A 85 4.75 13.84 -12.23
C ALA A 85 4.07 13.02 -11.11
N GLN A 86 4.80 12.58 -10.10
CA GLN A 86 4.28 11.84 -8.96
C GLN A 86 4.04 12.77 -7.78
N HIS A 87 2.89 12.59 -7.13
CA HIS A 87 2.40 13.44 -6.06
C HIS A 87 1.81 12.62 -4.94
N GLU A 88 1.79 13.21 -3.74
CA GLU A 88 1.17 12.65 -2.55
C GLU A 88 0.39 13.73 -1.79
N ILE A 89 -0.76 13.35 -1.25
CA ILE A 89 -1.54 14.19 -0.33
C ILE A 89 -1.99 13.28 0.81
N ASP A 90 -1.50 13.58 2.02
CA ASP A 90 -1.81 12.83 3.22
C ASP A 90 -2.90 13.53 4.01
N PHE A 91 -3.83 12.77 4.50
CA PHE A 91 -4.88 13.23 5.39
C PHE A 91 -4.86 12.44 6.70
N ARG A 92 -5.28 13.10 7.76
CA ARG A 92 -5.24 12.57 9.12
C ARG A 92 -5.90 11.21 9.22
N TYR A 93 -5.28 10.33 10.03
CA TYR A 93 -5.83 9.03 10.38
C TYR A 93 -7.20 9.13 11.04
N ASP A 94 -8.00 8.09 10.92
CA ASP A 94 -9.31 7.96 11.54
C ASP A 94 -9.63 6.47 11.76
N GLU A 95 -10.79 6.17 12.35
CA GLU A 95 -11.29 4.79 12.39
C GLU A 95 -11.32 4.19 10.98
N ALA A 96 -10.90 2.94 10.86
CA ALA A 96 -10.64 2.27 9.58
C ALA A 96 -11.80 2.32 8.57
N LEU A 97 -13.06 2.28 9.02
CA LEU A 97 -14.20 2.34 8.10
C LEU A 97 -14.33 3.73 7.47
N LYS A 98 -14.16 4.79 8.27
CA LYS A 98 -14.20 6.18 7.80
C LYS A 98 -12.99 6.44 6.88
N THR A 99 -11.81 5.97 7.26
CA THR A 99 -10.61 6.09 6.41
C THR A 99 -10.80 5.40 5.07
N ALA A 100 -11.38 4.19 5.02
CA ALA A 100 -11.68 3.50 3.76
C ALA A 100 -12.68 4.30 2.88
N ASP A 101 -13.73 4.88 3.49
CA ASP A 101 -14.69 5.76 2.80
C ASP A 101 -13.98 7.04 2.29
N ASN A 102 -13.09 7.61 3.09
CA ASN A 102 -12.27 8.79 2.74
C ASN A 102 -11.33 8.50 1.56
N ILE A 103 -10.65 7.36 1.52
CA ILE A 103 -9.78 6.96 0.38
C ILE A 103 -10.59 6.93 -0.93
N MET A 104 -11.81 6.41 -0.92
CA MET A 104 -12.65 6.39 -2.12
C MET A 104 -13.03 7.79 -2.57
N THR A 105 -13.41 8.68 -1.63
CA THR A 105 -13.74 10.08 -1.88
C THR A 105 -12.51 10.84 -2.39
N PHE A 106 -11.36 10.67 -1.74
CA PHE A 106 -10.07 11.24 -2.14
C PHE A 106 -9.73 10.92 -3.60
N LYS A 107 -9.77 9.64 -3.99
CA LYS A 107 -9.47 9.23 -5.37
C LYS A 107 -10.40 9.87 -6.39
N LEU A 108 -11.68 10.02 -6.07
CA LEU A 108 -12.65 10.67 -6.94
C LEU A 108 -12.33 12.17 -7.08
N THR A 109 -12.04 12.83 -5.96
CA THR A 109 -11.70 14.27 -5.92
C THR A 109 -10.44 14.55 -6.72
N VAL A 110 -9.35 13.81 -6.49
CA VAL A 110 -8.08 13.94 -7.22
C VAL A 110 -8.30 13.85 -8.73
N LYS A 111 -8.99 12.82 -9.20
CA LYS A 111 -9.31 12.65 -10.64
C LYS A 111 -10.16 13.77 -11.19
N THR A 112 -11.13 14.24 -10.41
CA THR A 112 -12.06 15.31 -10.84
C THR A 112 -11.34 16.65 -10.96
N ILE A 113 -10.53 17.01 -9.97
CA ILE A 113 -9.78 18.28 -9.99
C ILE A 113 -8.69 18.23 -11.07
N ALA A 114 -7.94 17.13 -11.19
CA ALA A 114 -6.96 16.99 -12.29
C ALA A 114 -7.60 17.24 -13.66
N LYS A 115 -8.77 16.65 -13.91
CA LYS A 115 -9.51 16.87 -15.18
C LYS A 115 -9.90 18.33 -15.41
N ARG A 116 -10.25 19.08 -14.34
CA ARG A 116 -10.55 20.52 -14.45
C ARG A 116 -9.32 21.34 -14.89
N HIS A 117 -8.12 20.86 -14.53
CA HIS A 117 -6.84 21.45 -14.93
C HIS A 117 -6.30 20.92 -16.27
N GLY A 118 -7.08 20.14 -17.01
CA GLY A 118 -6.64 19.56 -18.28
C GLY A 118 -5.63 18.42 -18.13
N LEU A 119 -5.54 17.83 -16.92
CA LEU A 119 -4.63 16.72 -16.61
C LEU A 119 -5.41 15.43 -16.38
N HIS A 120 -4.70 14.31 -16.48
CA HIS A 120 -5.16 12.99 -16.12
C HIS A 120 -4.47 12.52 -14.84
N ALA A 121 -5.22 12.34 -13.76
CA ALA A 121 -4.71 11.71 -12.55
C ALA A 121 -4.89 10.19 -12.63
N THR A 122 -3.82 9.44 -12.34
CA THR A 122 -3.87 7.98 -12.29
C THR A 122 -3.31 7.44 -10.98
N PHE A 123 -4.00 6.43 -10.44
CA PHE A 123 -3.58 5.60 -9.33
C PHE A 123 -3.01 4.26 -9.81
N MET A 124 -2.52 4.19 -11.03
CA MET A 124 -1.85 3.03 -11.58
C MET A 124 -0.53 2.79 -10.83
N PRO A 125 -0.25 1.58 -10.33
CA PRO A 125 0.93 1.31 -9.51
C PRO A 125 2.26 1.61 -10.18
N LYS A 126 2.38 1.34 -11.49
CA LYS A 126 3.60 1.59 -12.27
C LYS A 126 3.24 2.06 -13.67
N PRO A 127 2.96 3.36 -13.87
CA PRO A 127 2.53 3.87 -15.18
C PRO A 127 3.66 4.01 -16.18
N LYS A 128 4.92 4.06 -15.73
CA LYS A 128 6.08 4.27 -16.59
C LYS A 128 7.28 3.43 -16.17
N TYR A 129 7.98 2.86 -17.14
CA TYR A 129 9.24 2.15 -16.93
C TYR A 129 10.35 3.10 -16.48
N GLY A 130 11.25 2.62 -15.62
CA GLY A 130 12.47 3.33 -15.22
C GLY A 130 12.30 4.41 -14.15
N ILE A 131 11.09 4.63 -13.61
CA ILE A 131 10.82 5.57 -12.52
C ILE A 131 10.12 4.86 -11.35
N ASN A 132 10.03 5.47 -10.17
CA ASN A 132 9.28 4.92 -9.03
C ASN A 132 7.80 4.75 -9.40
N GLY A 133 7.13 3.81 -8.74
CA GLY A 133 5.69 3.59 -8.85
C GLY A 133 4.96 4.13 -7.63
N SER A 134 3.62 4.17 -7.68
CA SER A 134 2.78 4.67 -6.59
C SER A 134 2.47 3.60 -5.57
N GLY A 135 2.73 3.91 -4.30
CA GLY A 135 2.31 3.17 -3.12
C GLY A 135 1.00 3.71 -2.54
N MET A 136 0.39 2.89 -1.71
CA MET A 136 -0.63 3.29 -0.74
C MET A 136 -0.21 2.70 0.60
N HIS A 137 0.74 3.35 1.26
CA HIS A 137 1.21 2.88 2.55
C HIS A 137 0.09 2.97 3.57
N VAL A 138 0.01 1.98 4.44
CA VAL A 138 -1.06 1.87 5.43
C VAL A 138 -0.44 1.93 6.81
N ASN A 139 -0.56 3.09 7.46
CA ASN A 139 -0.19 3.28 8.86
C ASN A 139 -1.33 2.78 9.75
N MET A 140 -1.04 1.88 10.67
CA MET A 140 -2.02 1.16 11.47
C MET A 140 -1.69 1.27 12.95
N SER A 141 -2.71 1.51 13.77
CA SER A 141 -2.63 1.37 15.22
C SER A 141 -3.91 0.77 15.77
N LEU A 142 -3.85 0.25 16.99
CA LEU A 142 -5.01 -0.14 17.77
C LEU A 142 -5.10 0.75 19.00
N ALA A 143 -6.32 1.22 19.30
CA ALA A 143 -6.60 2.00 20.49
C ALA A 143 -7.69 1.33 21.34
N THR A 144 -7.76 1.68 22.61
CA THR A 144 -8.90 1.38 23.49
C THR A 144 -10.02 2.41 23.28
N GLU A 145 -11.22 2.15 23.80
CA GLU A 145 -12.36 3.10 23.71
C GLU A 145 -12.07 4.46 24.32
N ASP A 146 -11.18 4.56 25.31
CA ASP A 146 -10.73 5.81 25.93
C ASP A 146 -9.57 6.49 25.16
N GLY A 147 -9.21 5.96 23.97
CA GLY A 147 -8.24 6.55 23.06
C GLY A 147 -6.78 6.27 23.41
N LYS A 148 -6.48 5.32 24.30
CA LYS A 148 -5.11 4.90 24.58
C LYS A 148 -4.59 4.01 23.47
N ASN A 149 -3.47 4.39 22.86
CA ASN A 149 -2.78 3.57 21.88
C ASN A 149 -2.17 2.32 22.56
N ILE A 150 -2.59 1.13 22.14
CA ILE A 150 -2.13 -0.14 22.73
C ILE A 150 -0.81 -0.63 22.16
N PHE A 151 -0.32 -0.05 21.05
CA PHE A 151 0.98 -0.40 20.48
C PHE A 151 2.15 0.26 21.20
N ALA A 152 1.90 1.25 22.06
CA ALA A 152 2.93 1.96 22.80
C ALA A 152 3.30 1.27 24.11
N ASP A 153 4.60 1.13 24.36
CA ASP A 153 5.19 0.74 25.65
C ASP A 153 6.46 1.56 25.91
N ASP A 154 6.43 2.40 26.95
CA ASP A 154 7.55 3.28 27.30
C ASP A 154 8.76 2.52 27.88
N ILE A 155 8.61 1.25 28.25
CA ILE A 155 9.66 0.42 28.84
C ILE A 155 10.44 -0.31 27.74
N ASP A 156 9.79 -0.65 26.64
CA ASP A 156 10.43 -1.35 25.52
C ASP A 156 11.45 -0.46 24.80
N LYS A 157 12.56 -1.06 24.32
CA LYS A 157 13.64 -0.33 23.63
C LYS A 157 13.19 0.39 22.36
N LEU A 158 12.22 -0.17 21.64
CA LEU A 158 11.65 0.40 20.44
C LEU A 158 10.35 1.16 20.72
N GLY A 159 9.88 1.18 21.99
CA GLY A 159 8.63 1.79 22.39
C GLY A 159 7.40 1.03 21.89
N LEU A 160 7.51 -0.28 21.68
CA LEU A 160 6.46 -1.17 21.17
C LEU A 160 5.96 -2.13 22.25
N SER A 161 4.66 -2.29 22.37
CA SER A 161 4.04 -3.28 23.25
C SER A 161 4.15 -4.70 22.68
N GLU A 162 3.93 -5.72 23.53
CA GLU A 162 3.80 -7.11 23.08
C GLU A 162 2.71 -7.26 22.00
N ASP A 163 1.57 -6.57 22.14
CA ASP A 163 0.51 -6.59 21.15
C ASP A 163 0.94 -6.01 19.79
N ALA A 164 1.79 -4.98 19.78
CA ALA A 164 2.38 -4.45 18.54
C ALA A 164 3.28 -5.50 17.87
N TYR A 165 4.13 -6.17 18.61
CA TYR A 165 4.97 -7.23 18.06
C TYR A 165 4.14 -8.41 17.54
N HIS A 166 3.12 -8.84 18.26
CA HIS A 166 2.21 -9.88 17.81
C HIS A 166 1.44 -9.47 16.55
N PHE A 167 0.99 -8.21 16.46
CA PHE A 167 0.33 -7.66 15.29
C PHE A 167 1.23 -7.71 14.06
N ILE A 168 2.49 -7.25 14.19
CA ILE A 168 3.51 -7.32 13.14
C ILE A 168 3.71 -8.77 12.67
N ALA A 169 3.86 -9.70 13.62
CA ALA A 169 4.05 -11.12 13.31
C ALA A 169 2.87 -11.69 12.51
N GLY A 170 1.63 -11.34 12.88
CA GLY A 170 0.43 -11.74 12.16
C GLY A 170 0.38 -11.21 10.74
N VAL A 171 0.67 -9.92 10.54
CA VAL A 171 0.74 -9.31 9.20
C VAL A 171 1.82 -9.97 8.35
N MET A 172 3.01 -10.23 8.90
CA MET A 172 4.10 -10.92 8.18
C MET A 172 3.72 -12.35 7.79
N LYS A 173 3.10 -13.11 8.70
CA LYS A 173 2.63 -14.49 8.45
C LYS A 173 1.70 -14.58 7.25
N HIS A 174 0.78 -13.64 7.10
CA HIS A 174 -0.23 -13.64 6.05
C HIS A 174 0.16 -12.77 4.83
N ALA A 175 1.35 -12.17 4.82
CA ALA A 175 1.77 -11.21 3.79
C ALA A 175 1.61 -11.75 2.36
N LYS A 176 2.07 -12.99 2.09
CA LYS A 176 1.92 -13.61 0.76
C LYS A 176 0.46 -13.82 0.37
N GLY A 177 -0.36 -14.29 1.32
CA GLY A 177 -1.81 -14.50 1.09
C GLY A 177 -2.57 -13.18 0.86
N MET A 178 -2.12 -12.08 1.48
CA MET A 178 -2.71 -10.77 1.30
C MET A 178 -2.28 -10.08 0.01
N THR A 179 -1.15 -10.47 -0.62
CA THR A 179 -0.56 -9.73 -1.74
C THR A 179 -1.52 -9.58 -2.91
N ALA A 180 -2.32 -10.60 -3.26
CA ALA A 180 -3.33 -10.47 -4.31
C ALA A 180 -4.40 -9.40 -4.00
N ILE A 181 -4.62 -9.06 -2.73
CA ILE A 181 -5.58 -8.04 -2.28
C ILE A 181 -4.92 -6.66 -2.19
N THR A 182 -3.70 -6.59 -1.67
CA THR A 182 -2.94 -5.34 -1.50
C THR A 182 -2.33 -4.84 -2.81
N ASN A 183 -2.09 -5.75 -3.77
CA ASN A 183 -1.45 -5.52 -5.06
C ASN A 183 -2.23 -6.26 -6.17
N PRO A 184 -3.43 -5.74 -6.54
CA PRO A 184 -4.45 -6.53 -7.24
C PRO A 184 -4.30 -6.61 -8.75
N LEU A 185 -3.34 -5.92 -9.36
CA LEU A 185 -3.20 -5.83 -10.81
C LEU A 185 -1.93 -6.53 -11.30
N VAL A 186 -1.91 -6.98 -12.55
CA VAL A 186 -0.65 -7.39 -13.20
C VAL A 186 0.39 -6.27 -13.16
N ASN A 187 -0.07 -5.01 -13.22
CA ASN A 187 0.78 -3.83 -13.13
C ASN A 187 1.36 -3.60 -11.71
N SER A 188 0.71 -4.08 -10.65
CA SER A 188 1.20 -4.00 -9.28
C SER A 188 2.61 -4.62 -9.14
N TYR A 189 2.85 -5.70 -9.83
CA TYR A 189 4.14 -6.43 -9.81
C TYR A 189 5.23 -5.78 -10.67
N LYS A 190 4.88 -4.77 -11.47
CA LYS A 190 5.86 -3.87 -12.11
C LYS A 190 6.40 -2.81 -11.12
N ARG A 191 5.64 -2.53 -10.05
CA ARG A 191 6.08 -1.70 -8.92
C ARG A 191 6.89 -2.53 -7.91
N LEU A 192 6.42 -3.72 -7.54
CA LEU A 192 7.06 -4.61 -6.55
C LEU A 192 8.33 -5.26 -7.13
N VAL A 193 9.31 -4.44 -7.47
CA VAL A 193 10.63 -4.87 -7.96
C VAL A 193 11.73 -4.15 -7.18
N PRO A 194 12.89 -4.79 -6.94
CA PRO A 194 14.01 -4.17 -6.26
C PRO A 194 14.50 -2.90 -6.96
N GLY A 195 14.95 -1.91 -6.19
CA GLY A 195 15.59 -0.69 -6.72
C GLY A 195 14.66 0.50 -6.96
N TYR A 196 13.36 0.41 -6.64
CA TYR A 196 12.37 1.48 -6.82
C TYR A 196 11.57 1.79 -5.55
N GLU A 197 12.20 1.68 -4.38
CA GLU A 197 11.62 1.98 -3.06
C GLU A 197 10.35 1.19 -2.68
N ALA A 198 9.96 0.20 -3.48
CA ALA A 198 8.87 -0.70 -3.15
C ALA A 198 9.39 -1.93 -2.39
N PRO A 199 8.74 -2.34 -1.29
CA PRO A 199 9.17 -3.49 -0.51
C PRO A 199 8.84 -4.79 -1.24
N VAL A 200 9.84 -5.67 -1.34
CA VAL A 200 9.66 -7.02 -1.91
C VAL A 200 9.96 -8.12 -0.89
N TYR A 201 10.60 -7.77 0.23
CA TYR A 201 11.05 -8.71 1.26
C TYR A 201 10.15 -8.64 2.49
N ILE A 202 9.70 -9.80 2.97
CA ILE A 202 8.86 -9.94 4.17
C ILE A 202 9.77 -9.82 5.40
N ALA A 203 9.95 -8.61 5.85
CA ALA A 203 10.74 -8.23 7.01
C ALA A 203 10.13 -6.97 7.64
N TRP A 204 10.59 -6.62 8.84
CA TRP A 204 10.24 -5.37 9.51
C TRP A 204 11.48 -4.66 10.06
N SER A 205 11.38 -3.33 10.20
CA SER A 205 12.45 -2.51 10.79
C SER A 205 11.90 -1.21 11.37
N SER A 206 12.60 -0.69 12.38
CA SER A 206 12.37 0.66 12.93
C SER A 206 13.30 1.72 12.33
N THR A 207 14.32 1.34 11.56
CA THR A 207 15.36 2.24 11.05
C THR A 207 15.45 2.26 9.53
N ASN A 208 14.96 1.21 8.85
CA ASN A 208 15.11 0.99 7.42
C ASN A 208 13.77 1.16 6.68
N ARG A 209 13.81 1.67 5.43
CA ARG A 209 12.64 1.82 4.55
C ARG A 209 12.48 0.68 3.54
N SER A 210 13.45 -0.25 3.46
CA SER A 210 13.41 -1.36 2.49
C SER A 210 12.48 -2.53 2.87
N PRO A 211 12.19 -2.83 4.17
CA PRO A 211 11.31 -3.93 4.53
C PRO A 211 9.83 -3.64 4.25
N LEU A 212 9.05 -4.73 4.27
CA LEU A 212 7.59 -4.72 4.11
C LEU A 212 6.89 -3.86 5.17
N ILE A 213 7.37 -3.97 6.42
CA ILE A 213 6.81 -3.25 7.57
C ILE A 213 7.87 -2.32 8.14
N ARG A 214 7.48 -1.03 8.27
CA ARG A 214 8.29 -0.01 8.93
C ARG A 214 7.60 0.44 10.22
N ILE A 215 8.40 0.72 11.25
CA ILE A 215 7.92 1.38 12.46
C ILE A 215 8.36 2.84 12.38
N PRO A 216 7.44 3.79 12.13
CA PRO A 216 7.76 5.22 12.12
C PRO A 216 8.35 5.70 13.45
N ALA A 217 9.03 6.84 13.44
CA ALA A 217 9.77 7.34 14.61
C ALA A 217 8.88 7.82 15.76
N SER A 218 7.64 8.20 15.50
CA SER A 218 6.69 8.65 16.54
C SER A 218 6.39 7.56 17.55
N ARG A 219 6.27 7.94 18.83
CA ARG A 219 5.96 7.05 19.96
C ARG A 219 4.80 7.59 20.78
N GLY A 220 4.39 6.86 21.82
CA GLY A 220 3.21 7.18 22.63
C GLY A 220 1.95 7.05 21.77
N ASN A 221 1.09 8.06 21.76
CA ASN A 221 -0.12 8.04 20.95
C ASN A 221 0.14 7.97 19.43
N GLY A 222 1.34 8.32 18.97
CA GLY A 222 1.76 8.21 17.58
C GLY A 222 2.41 6.88 17.19
N THR A 223 2.51 5.90 18.11
CA THR A 223 3.09 4.58 17.82
C THR A 223 2.21 3.83 16.82
N ARG A 224 2.81 3.40 15.71
CA ARG A 224 2.08 2.75 14.64
C ARG A 224 2.98 1.80 13.83
N VAL A 225 2.34 0.95 13.07
CA VAL A 225 2.94 0.00 12.14
C VAL A 225 2.57 0.43 10.72
N GLU A 226 3.54 0.63 9.86
CA GLU A 226 3.36 1.01 8.45
C GLU A 226 3.56 -0.21 7.55
N LEU A 227 2.51 -0.63 6.84
CA LEU A 227 2.59 -1.63 5.78
C LEU A 227 2.82 -0.94 4.43
N ARG A 228 3.90 -1.27 3.72
CA ARG A 228 4.41 -0.49 2.59
C ARG A 228 4.15 -1.09 1.20
N ASN A 229 3.77 -2.37 1.11
CA ASN A 229 3.52 -2.99 -0.19
C ASN A 229 2.20 -2.59 -0.87
N PRO A 230 1.10 -2.26 -0.17
CA PRO A 230 -0.14 -1.93 -0.85
C PRO A 230 0.06 -0.83 -1.88
N ASP A 231 -0.70 -0.92 -2.97
CA ASP A 231 -0.74 0.13 -3.98
C ASP A 231 -2.13 0.74 -4.12
N PRO A 232 -2.23 1.96 -4.70
CA PRO A 232 -3.48 2.69 -4.69
C PRO A 232 -4.55 2.13 -5.65
N SER A 233 -4.26 1.10 -6.46
CA SER A 233 -5.27 0.39 -7.23
C SER A 233 -6.11 -0.56 -6.40
N ALA A 234 -5.62 -0.93 -5.20
CA ALA A 234 -6.29 -1.84 -4.30
C ALA A 234 -7.61 -1.29 -3.76
N ASN A 235 -8.51 -2.21 -3.43
CA ASN A 235 -9.77 -1.87 -2.77
C ASN A 235 -9.51 -1.61 -1.27
N PRO A 236 -9.69 -0.37 -0.76
CA PRO A 236 -9.28 -0.01 0.60
C PRO A 236 -10.01 -0.83 1.67
N TYR A 237 -11.28 -1.17 1.45
CA TYR A 237 -12.02 -1.98 2.42
C TYR A 237 -11.45 -3.39 2.58
N LEU A 238 -11.02 -4.02 1.47
CA LEU A 238 -10.43 -5.37 1.51
C LEU A 238 -9.03 -5.32 2.08
N VAL A 239 -8.23 -4.32 1.71
CA VAL A 239 -6.88 -4.11 2.27
C VAL A 239 -6.97 -3.98 3.79
N LEU A 240 -7.78 -3.04 4.30
CA LEU A 240 -7.88 -2.80 5.73
C LEU A 240 -8.49 -3.98 6.49
N ALA A 241 -9.45 -4.69 5.89
CA ALA A 241 -10.02 -5.89 6.49
C ALA A 241 -8.98 -7.01 6.65
N THR A 242 -8.18 -7.27 5.61
CA THR A 242 -7.16 -8.33 5.66
C THR A 242 -5.99 -7.95 6.58
N CYS A 243 -5.56 -6.68 6.59
CA CYS A 243 -4.53 -6.19 7.51
C CYS A 243 -4.96 -6.33 8.97
N LEU A 244 -6.17 -5.86 9.31
CA LEU A 244 -6.70 -5.98 10.67
C LEU A 244 -6.82 -7.44 11.09
N ALA A 245 -7.43 -8.27 10.26
CA ALA A 245 -7.62 -9.70 10.56
C ALA A 245 -6.28 -10.41 10.79
N ALA A 246 -5.29 -10.16 9.93
CA ALA A 246 -3.94 -10.72 10.07
C ALA A 246 -3.26 -10.27 11.37
N GLY A 247 -3.34 -8.99 11.70
CA GLY A 247 -2.81 -8.47 12.95
C GLY A 247 -3.49 -9.06 14.19
N LEU A 248 -4.83 -9.18 14.16
CA LEU A 248 -5.59 -9.84 15.24
C LEU A 248 -5.28 -11.33 15.37
N ASP A 249 -5.00 -12.04 14.26
CA ASP A 249 -4.51 -13.42 14.31
C ASP A 249 -3.19 -13.51 15.09
N GLY A 250 -2.29 -12.56 14.84
CA GLY A 250 -1.04 -12.44 15.57
C GLY A 250 -1.24 -12.26 17.08
N ILE A 251 -2.09 -11.31 17.47
CA ILE A 251 -2.40 -11.02 18.88
C ILE A 251 -3.09 -12.22 19.56
N LYS A 252 -4.14 -12.77 18.93
CA LYS A 252 -4.90 -13.92 19.48
C LYS A 252 -4.04 -15.14 19.72
N ASN A 253 -3.09 -15.42 18.81
CA ASN A 253 -2.22 -16.59 18.86
C ASN A 253 -0.85 -16.29 19.47
N LYS A 254 -0.61 -15.06 19.94
CA LYS A 254 0.66 -14.61 20.52
C LYS A 254 1.86 -15.00 19.63
N LEU A 255 1.75 -14.68 18.35
CA LEU A 255 2.79 -15.02 17.38
C LEU A 255 4.08 -14.24 17.69
N GLU A 256 5.20 -14.95 17.67
CA GLU A 256 6.50 -14.32 17.83
C GLU A 256 6.93 -13.65 16.54
N VAL A 257 7.34 -12.37 16.63
CA VAL A 257 7.90 -11.63 15.51
C VAL A 257 9.37 -12.02 15.31
N PRO A 258 9.83 -12.26 14.07
CA PRO A 258 11.26 -12.46 13.82
C PRO A 258 12.07 -11.20 14.16
N ALA A 259 13.40 -11.33 14.29
CA ALA A 259 14.28 -10.19 14.54
C ALA A 259 14.10 -9.09 13.48
N SER A 260 14.20 -7.81 13.89
CA SER A 260 14.18 -6.69 12.96
C SER A 260 15.39 -6.73 12.03
N VAL A 261 15.20 -6.26 10.79
CA VAL A 261 16.25 -6.21 9.76
C VAL A 261 16.65 -4.76 9.53
N ASP A 262 17.70 -4.33 10.21
CA ASP A 262 18.13 -2.93 10.20
C ASP A 262 19.24 -2.63 9.16
N CYS A 263 19.70 -3.65 8.42
CA CYS A 263 20.59 -3.49 7.28
C CYS A 263 19.82 -3.35 5.96
N ASN A 264 20.49 -2.89 4.90
CA ASN A 264 19.92 -2.81 3.56
C ASN A 264 19.71 -4.23 2.99
N ILE A 265 18.46 -4.69 2.96
CA ILE A 265 18.11 -6.05 2.50
C ILE A 265 18.48 -6.25 1.02
N PHE A 266 18.48 -5.20 0.21
CA PHE A 266 18.84 -5.29 -1.21
C PHE A 266 20.32 -5.61 -1.45
N GLU A 267 21.20 -5.35 -0.47
CA GLU A 267 22.63 -5.67 -0.51
C GLU A 267 22.94 -7.07 0.02
N MET A 268 21.98 -7.73 0.68
CA MET A 268 22.13 -9.11 1.17
C MET A 268 22.13 -10.11 0.03
N THR A 269 22.99 -11.12 0.11
CA THR A 269 22.95 -12.30 -0.79
C THR A 269 21.70 -13.15 -0.55
N GLU A 270 21.38 -14.02 -1.48
CA GLU A 270 20.25 -14.96 -1.30
C GLU A 270 20.47 -15.90 -0.10
N GLU A 271 21.71 -16.35 0.12
CA GLU A 271 22.10 -17.20 1.24
C GLU A 271 21.90 -16.47 2.58
N GLU A 272 22.30 -15.20 2.68
CA GLU A 272 22.12 -14.38 3.88
C GLU A 272 20.64 -14.15 4.17
N ARG A 273 19.81 -13.85 3.15
CA ARG A 273 18.36 -13.70 3.32
C ARG A 273 17.72 -15.01 3.80
N LYS A 274 18.08 -16.15 3.20
CA LYS A 274 17.58 -17.47 3.63
C LYS A 274 17.99 -17.80 5.08
N ALA A 275 19.24 -17.50 5.43
CA ALA A 275 19.73 -17.72 6.81
C ALA A 275 19.01 -16.84 7.84
N ALA A 276 18.60 -15.62 7.43
CA ALA A 276 17.80 -14.71 8.26
C ALA A 276 16.28 -15.01 8.23
N GLY A 277 15.85 -16.03 7.49
CA GLY A 277 14.42 -16.37 7.35
C GLY A 277 13.60 -15.33 6.60
N ILE A 278 14.25 -14.48 5.80
CA ILE A 278 13.58 -13.42 5.02
C ILE A 278 12.97 -14.04 3.76
N GLU A 279 11.67 -14.07 3.70
CA GLU A 279 10.91 -14.49 2.53
C GLU A 279 10.67 -13.34 1.55
N ILE A 280 10.24 -13.67 0.32
CA ILE A 280 9.95 -12.71 -0.74
C ILE A 280 8.44 -12.72 -1.03
N LEU A 281 7.86 -11.55 -1.28
CA LEU A 281 6.49 -11.42 -1.80
C LEU A 281 6.37 -12.08 -3.17
N PRO A 282 5.18 -12.52 -3.58
CA PRO A 282 4.95 -12.97 -4.95
C PRO A 282 5.40 -11.91 -5.96
N ASP A 283 6.01 -12.32 -7.06
CA ASP A 283 6.55 -11.44 -8.09
C ASP A 283 5.60 -11.25 -9.30
N ASN A 284 4.45 -11.92 -9.29
CA ASN A 284 3.41 -11.80 -10.30
C ASN A 284 2.02 -12.08 -9.72
N LEU A 285 0.98 -11.67 -10.48
CA LEU A 285 -0.41 -11.81 -10.04
C LEU A 285 -0.84 -13.27 -9.90
N TYR A 286 -0.36 -14.17 -10.74
CA TYR A 286 -0.72 -15.59 -10.70
C TYR A 286 -0.27 -16.25 -9.40
N ASP A 287 0.99 -16.04 -9.02
CA ASP A 287 1.54 -16.58 -7.78
C ASP A 287 0.87 -15.94 -6.55
N ALA A 288 0.57 -14.65 -6.59
CA ALA A 288 -0.17 -14.00 -5.52
C ALA A 288 -1.57 -14.60 -5.31
N ILE A 289 -2.29 -14.92 -6.39
CA ILE A 289 -3.59 -15.60 -6.32
C ILE A 289 -3.42 -17.02 -5.76
N LYS A 290 -2.35 -17.72 -6.13
CA LYS A 290 -2.05 -19.04 -5.58
C LYS A 290 -1.87 -18.97 -4.06
N TYR A 291 -1.03 -18.04 -3.58
CA TYR A 291 -0.82 -17.84 -2.13
C TYR A 291 -2.10 -17.41 -1.42
N LEU A 292 -2.95 -16.56 -2.03
CA LEU A 292 -4.25 -16.24 -1.47
C LEU A 292 -5.11 -17.50 -1.27
N ASN A 293 -5.20 -18.37 -2.27
CA ASN A 293 -6.02 -19.59 -2.19
C ASN A 293 -5.45 -20.64 -1.20
N GLU A 294 -4.15 -20.63 -0.96
CA GLU A 294 -3.48 -21.45 0.04
C GLU A 294 -3.70 -20.94 1.46
N ASP A 295 -3.82 -19.64 1.65
CA ASP A 295 -4.09 -19.00 2.95
C ASP A 295 -5.59 -19.11 3.33
N LYS A 296 -5.93 -20.20 4.03
CA LYS A 296 -7.31 -20.46 4.43
C LYS A 296 -7.84 -19.45 5.43
N PHE A 297 -6.97 -18.77 6.19
CA PHE A 297 -7.38 -17.73 7.11
C PHE A 297 -7.85 -16.49 6.35
N ILE A 298 -7.05 -15.97 5.42
CA ILE A 298 -7.42 -14.81 4.58
C ILE A 298 -8.66 -15.12 3.71
N CYS A 299 -8.73 -16.34 3.11
CA CYS A 299 -9.95 -16.79 2.42
C CYS A 299 -11.19 -16.75 3.32
N GLY A 300 -11.06 -17.17 4.59
CA GLY A 300 -12.14 -17.12 5.58
C GLY A 300 -12.58 -15.70 5.94
N VAL A 301 -11.65 -14.76 6.02
CA VAL A 301 -11.94 -13.32 6.23
C VAL A 301 -12.77 -12.75 5.08
N LEU A 302 -12.36 -13.01 3.84
CA LEU A 302 -13.05 -12.56 2.62
C LEU A 302 -14.41 -13.26 2.44
N GLY A 303 -14.52 -14.50 2.87
CA GLY A 303 -15.65 -15.38 2.65
C GLY A 303 -15.64 -16.03 1.25
N GLU A 304 -16.27 -17.19 1.14
CA GLU A 304 -16.24 -18.04 -0.06
C GLU A 304 -16.64 -17.29 -1.35
N HIS A 305 -17.74 -16.52 -1.29
CA HIS A 305 -18.23 -15.80 -2.46
C HIS A 305 -17.21 -14.79 -3.02
N ILE A 306 -16.64 -13.95 -2.14
CA ILE A 306 -15.64 -12.94 -2.58
C ILE A 306 -14.36 -13.63 -3.04
N THR A 307 -13.86 -14.61 -2.29
CA THR A 307 -12.66 -15.35 -2.65
C THR A 307 -12.79 -15.97 -4.04
N THR A 308 -13.90 -16.68 -4.30
CA THR A 308 -14.14 -17.33 -5.59
C THR A 308 -14.23 -16.32 -6.73
N LYS A 309 -15.09 -15.29 -6.59
CA LYS A 309 -15.31 -14.30 -7.66
C LYS A 309 -14.07 -13.44 -7.91
N TYR A 310 -13.33 -13.09 -6.86
CA TYR A 310 -12.09 -12.37 -6.97
C TYR A 310 -11.01 -13.20 -7.69
N THR A 311 -10.81 -14.43 -7.27
CA THR A 311 -9.86 -15.35 -7.89
C THR A 311 -10.17 -15.59 -9.38
N GLU A 312 -11.44 -15.88 -9.73
CA GLU A 312 -11.89 -16.04 -11.12
C GLU A 312 -11.56 -14.80 -11.96
N ALA A 313 -11.88 -13.60 -11.46
CA ALA A 313 -11.64 -12.35 -12.19
C ALA A 313 -10.14 -12.07 -12.38
N LYS A 314 -9.33 -12.33 -11.34
CA LYS A 314 -7.89 -12.06 -11.38
C LYS A 314 -7.10 -13.09 -12.19
N LEU A 315 -7.53 -14.35 -12.20
CA LEU A 315 -6.98 -15.36 -13.11
C LEU A 315 -7.27 -15.01 -14.57
N LYS A 316 -8.48 -14.51 -14.87
CA LYS A 316 -8.80 -14.03 -16.21
C LYS A 316 -7.92 -12.86 -16.62
N GLU A 317 -7.71 -11.87 -15.73
CA GLU A 317 -6.80 -10.73 -15.99
C GLU A 317 -5.37 -11.21 -16.31
N TRP A 318 -4.88 -12.20 -15.54
CA TRP A 318 -3.58 -12.81 -15.79
C TRP A 318 -3.52 -13.54 -17.14
N ASP A 319 -4.56 -14.33 -17.47
CA ASP A 319 -4.64 -15.07 -18.73
C ASP A 319 -4.68 -14.11 -19.93
N ASP A 320 -5.42 -13.02 -19.84
CA ASP A 320 -5.48 -11.98 -20.87
C ASP A 320 -4.11 -11.28 -21.02
N TYR A 321 -3.43 -10.98 -19.90
CA TYR A 321 -2.12 -10.32 -19.90
C TYR A 321 -1.01 -11.19 -20.46
N LYS A 322 -0.90 -12.46 -20.05
CA LYS A 322 0.22 -13.35 -20.42
C LYS A 322 0.28 -13.67 -21.92
N THR A 323 -0.80 -13.39 -22.65
CA THR A 323 -0.87 -13.58 -24.11
C THR A 323 -0.46 -12.33 -24.88
N GLN A 324 -0.26 -11.19 -24.21
CA GLN A 324 0.14 -9.97 -24.87
C GLN A 324 1.60 -10.03 -25.31
N VAL A 325 1.87 -9.66 -26.57
CA VAL A 325 3.23 -9.43 -27.06
C VAL A 325 3.58 -7.97 -26.84
N THR A 326 4.57 -7.73 -25.99
CA THR A 326 4.96 -6.39 -25.60
C THR A 326 5.93 -5.76 -26.60
N GLN A 327 5.99 -4.41 -26.64
CA GLN A 327 6.97 -3.72 -27.49
C GLN A 327 8.41 -4.13 -27.15
N TRP A 328 8.72 -4.35 -25.87
CA TRP A 328 10.03 -4.83 -25.43
C TRP A 328 10.40 -6.19 -26.06
N GLU A 329 9.47 -7.13 -26.15
CA GLU A 329 9.71 -8.44 -26.78
C GLU A 329 9.97 -8.28 -28.29
N LEU A 330 9.22 -7.40 -28.95
CA LEU A 330 9.45 -7.11 -30.37
C LEU A 330 10.83 -6.46 -30.60
N ASP A 331 11.19 -5.47 -29.79
CA ASP A 331 12.47 -4.78 -29.89
C ASP A 331 13.65 -5.72 -29.61
N GLU A 332 13.51 -6.64 -28.65
CA GLU A 332 14.57 -7.55 -28.24
C GLU A 332 14.70 -8.79 -29.13
N TYR A 333 13.59 -9.32 -29.64
CA TYR A 333 13.60 -10.65 -30.26
C TYR A 333 13.33 -10.66 -31.77
N LEU A 334 12.56 -9.70 -32.31
CA LEU A 334 12.12 -9.77 -33.70
C LEU A 334 13.26 -9.85 -34.74
N TYR A 335 14.40 -9.20 -34.44
CA TYR A 335 15.59 -9.25 -35.32
C TYR A 335 16.60 -10.34 -34.97
N LYS A 336 16.44 -10.97 -33.79
CA LYS A 336 17.42 -11.97 -33.32
C LYS A 336 17.04 -13.39 -33.71
N PHE A 337 15.76 -13.61 -33.93
CA PHE A 337 15.14 -14.92 -34.21
C PHE A 337 14.19 -14.82 -35.39
#